data_4fe1c2a912e62959afacbb06f39c849f
#
_entry.id   4fe1c2a912e62959afacbb06f39c849f
#
_cell.length_a   1.000
_cell.length_b   1.000
_cell.length_c   1.000
_cell.angle_alpha   90.00
_cell.angle_beta   90.00
_cell.angle_gamma   90.00
#
_symmetry.space_group_name_H-M   'P 1'
#
loop_
_entity.id
_entity.type
_entity.pdbx_description
1 polymer ?
#
loop_
_entity_poly.entity_id
_entity_poly.type
_entity_poly.pdbx_seq_one_letter_code
_entity_poly.pdbx_strand_id
1 'polypeptide(L)'
;MNGKITFSNSSLESINGIDYLRLREESHYKTGLAAGNLFVKSNYKIIRLLKNPFVNIILWFLRLKYEKKIPEVRIPKEYQDELRGCAEATKIPYKYLLLINLIYEIRGCSGFVFFNPDGSLLLGHNTDVSKMLAKLALRYMKPLVTDVSIPGKNNFVHVAMPLILGAINGFNDKGIAVSSHDAGGIYAKVVKNNTSTSCLVKMVLENAESLAEVQKTAQENLAYYPGIMIVASARERKASILEAYPSDFDFVSFTNTSYIFSANHYQSDKMRKYHREVKKGSLDRLTCLQGSLSGKNILSVQEAIQILKDHRNGIHRDTTGYSIANIGTFQSFIFDVTRSKVYISNGKKLPVPLHGNFVKISAL
;
A
#
# COMPACT_ATOMS: atom_id res chain seq x y z
N MET A 1 -12.26 -17.82 19.00
CA MET A 1 -11.26 -18.88 18.73
C MET A 1 -10.21 -18.27 17.81
N ASN A 2 -9.01 -18.03 18.33
CA ASN A 2 -7.86 -17.55 17.55
C ASN A 2 -7.05 -18.76 17.06
N GLY A 3 -7.65 -19.56 16.18
CA GLY A 3 -6.97 -20.71 15.59
C GLY A 3 -6.12 -20.27 14.40
N LYS A 4 -4.88 -20.73 14.34
CA LYS A 4 -4.04 -20.65 13.15
C LYS A 4 -4.61 -21.60 12.09
N ILE A 5 -4.91 -21.07 10.90
CA ILE A 5 -5.36 -21.85 9.74
C ILE A 5 -4.17 -22.07 8.83
N THR A 6 -4.01 -23.29 8.32
CA THR A 6 -2.88 -23.65 7.44
C THR A 6 -3.36 -24.16 6.09
N PHE A 7 -2.53 -23.94 5.07
CA PHE A 7 -2.63 -24.55 3.76
C PHE A 7 -1.23 -24.63 3.14
N SER A 8 -0.80 -25.84 2.74
CA SER A 8 0.59 -26.08 2.31
C SER A 8 1.59 -25.57 3.37
N ASN A 9 2.59 -24.82 2.99
CA ASN A 9 3.57 -24.20 3.88
C ASN A 9 3.12 -22.83 4.44
N SER A 10 1.91 -22.42 4.11
CA SER A 10 1.36 -21.10 4.41
C SER A 10 0.35 -21.13 5.54
N SER A 11 0.17 -20.00 6.22
CA SER A 11 -0.76 -19.90 7.35
C SER A 11 -1.40 -18.53 7.47
N LEU A 12 -2.57 -18.49 8.08
CA LEU A 12 -3.29 -17.30 8.47
C LEU A 12 -3.70 -17.39 9.93
N GLU A 13 -3.37 -16.38 10.71
CA GLU A 13 -3.76 -16.25 12.10
C GLU A 13 -4.26 -14.84 12.42
N SER A 14 -5.08 -14.70 13.45
CA SER A 14 -5.58 -13.38 13.88
C SER A 14 -4.88 -12.96 15.17
N ILE A 15 -4.13 -11.87 15.14
CA ILE A 15 -3.38 -11.30 16.26
C ILE A 15 -4.08 -10.00 16.68
N ASN A 16 -4.78 -10.03 17.82
CA ASN A 16 -5.50 -8.87 18.37
C ASN A 16 -6.40 -8.16 17.35
N GLY A 17 -7.09 -8.93 16.49
CA GLY A 17 -8.03 -8.42 15.49
C GLY A 17 -7.41 -8.04 14.14
N ILE A 18 -6.10 -8.14 13.98
CA ILE A 18 -5.36 -8.03 12.73
C ILE A 18 -5.07 -9.43 12.20
N ASP A 19 -5.36 -9.67 10.94
CA ASP A 19 -5.03 -10.94 10.32
C ASP A 19 -3.59 -10.91 9.80
N TYR A 20 -2.81 -11.94 10.13
CA TYR A 20 -1.43 -12.12 9.72
C TYR A 20 -1.31 -13.34 8.81
N LEU A 21 -1.02 -13.09 7.54
CA LEU A 21 -0.90 -14.09 6.48
C LEU A 21 0.57 -14.35 6.19
N ARG A 22 1.02 -15.57 6.41
CA ARG A 22 2.35 -16.03 6.02
C ARG A 22 2.23 -16.88 4.77
N LEU A 23 2.91 -16.49 3.71
CA LEU A 23 2.97 -17.19 2.44
C LEU A 23 4.39 -17.69 2.22
N ARG A 24 4.57 -19.00 2.16
CA ARG A 24 5.87 -19.70 2.05
C ARG A 24 5.75 -20.75 0.95
N GLU A 25 5.70 -20.31 -0.28
CA GLU A 25 5.41 -21.17 -1.42
C GLU A 25 6.52 -21.09 -2.48
N GLU A 26 6.57 -22.08 -3.36
CA GLU A 26 7.64 -22.24 -4.35
C GLU A 26 7.50 -21.34 -5.58
N SER A 27 6.33 -20.74 -5.81
CA SER A 27 6.06 -19.89 -6.96
C SER A 27 4.89 -18.93 -6.70
N HIS A 28 4.79 -17.89 -7.51
CA HIS A 28 3.67 -16.93 -7.44
C HIS A 28 2.31 -17.61 -7.62
N TYR A 29 2.18 -18.58 -8.54
CA TYR A 29 0.93 -19.33 -8.68
C TYR A 29 0.54 -20.05 -7.40
N LYS A 30 1.49 -20.79 -6.77
CA LYS A 30 1.25 -21.48 -5.49
C LYS A 30 0.98 -20.49 -4.34
N THR A 31 1.65 -19.34 -4.35
CA THR A 31 1.39 -18.24 -3.39
C THR A 31 -0.05 -17.73 -3.49
N GLY A 32 -0.53 -17.48 -4.70
CA GLY A 32 -1.92 -17.08 -4.95
C GLY A 32 -2.93 -18.18 -4.55
N LEU A 33 -2.62 -19.43 -4.87
CA LEU A 33 -3.44 -20.59 -4.51
C LEU A 33 -3.56 -20.74 -3.00
N ALA A 34 -2.44 -20.62 -2.27
CA ALA A 34 -2.40 -20.69 -0.81
C ALA A 34 -3.18 -19.54 -0.18
N ALA A 35 -2.94 -18.30 -0.61
CA ALA A 35 -3.68 -17.12 -0.13
C ALA A 35 -5.19 -17.29 -0.34
N GLY A 36 -5.62 -17.69 -1.53
CA GLY A 36 -7.03 -17.93 -1.84
C GLY A 36 -7.69 -18.99 -0.97
N ASN A 37 -7.01 -20.13 -0.75
CA ASN A 37 -7.52 -21.20 0.12
C ASN A 37 -7.64 -20.73 1.59
N LEU A 38 -6.64 -20.01 2.09
CA LEU A 38 -6.66 -19.46 3.45
C LEU A 38 -7.78 -18.42 3.61
N PHE A 39 -8.02 -17.58 2.62
CA PHE A 39 -9.13 -16.61 2.63
C PHE A 39 -10.50 -17.30 2.61
N VAL A 40 -10.65 -18.39 1.85
CA VAL A 40 -11.89 -19.20 1.82
C VAL A 40 -12.12 -19.86 3.18
N LYS A 41 -11.11 -20.52 3.74
CA LYS A 41 -11.18 -21.18 5.05
C LYS A 41 -11.51 -20.20 6.17
N SER A 42 -11.01 -18.97 6.08
CA SER A 42 -11.27 -17.88 7.05
C SER A 42 -12.63 -17.22 6.88
N ASN A 43 -13.39 -17.60 5.85
CA ASN A 43 -14.75 -17.15 5.61
C ASN A 43 -14.89 -15.62 5.52
N TYR A 44 -13.95 -14.95 4.83
CA TYR A 44 -14.00 -13.51 4.64
C TYR A 44 -15.31 -13.06 3.96
N LYS A 45 -15.94 -12.03 4.53
CA LYS A 45 -17.20 -11.47 4.01
C LYS A 45 -17.08 -11.01 2.56
N ILE A 46 -15.92 -10.50 2.16
CA ILE A 46 -15.66 -10.05 0.79
C ILE A 46 -15.81 -11.18 -0.23
N ILE A 47 -15.39 -12.41 0.11
CA ILE A 47 -15.52 -13.56 -0.80
C ILE A 47 -16.99 -13.89 -1.04
N ARG A 48 -17.80 -13.89 0.04
CA ARG A 48 -19.25 -14.10 -0.08
C ARG A 48 -19.92 -12.99 -0.89
N LEU A 49 -19.49 -11.75 -0.69
CA LEU A 49 -19.97 -10.60 -1.44
C LEU A 49 -19.69 -10.76 -2.94
N LEU A 50 -18.45 -11.11 -3.30
CA LEU A 50 -18.03 -11.26 -4.70
C LEU A 50 -18.62 -12.51 -5.38
N LYS A 51 -19.13 -13.49 -4.63
CA LYS A 51 -19.88 -14.64 -5.15
C LYS A 51 -21.38 -14.37 -5.29
N ASN A 52 -21.88 -13.23 -4.80
CA ASN A 52 -23.27 -12.89 -4.91
C ASN A 52 -23.64 -12.53 -6.37
N PRO A 53 -24.68 -13.15 -6.99
CA PRO A 53 -25.06 -12.91 -8.39
C PRO A 53 -25.35 -11.43 -8.69
N PHE A 54 -26.02 -10.70 -7.78
CA PHE A 54 -26.31 -9.27 -7.98
C PHE A 54 -25.04 -8.42 -8.00
N VAL A 55 -24.08 -8.73 -7.13
CA VAL A 55 -22.77 -8.05 -7.11
C VAL A 55 -22.00 -8.37 -8.39
N ASN A 56 -22.08 -9.60 -8.86
CA ASN A 56 -21.46 -10.00 -10.14
C ASN A 56 -22.02 -9.20 -11.34
N ILE A 57 -23.30 -8.88 -11.35
CA ILE A 57 -23.90 -8.01 -12.38
C ILE A 57 -23.27 -6.61 -12.31
N ILE A 58 -23.14 -6.02 -11.12
CA ILE A 58 -22.51 -4.70 -10.94
C ILE A 58 -21.03 -4.74 -11.37
N LEU A 59 -20.30 -5.77 -10.96
CA LEU A 59 -18.91 -5.97 -11.38
C LEU A 59 -18.78 -6.18 -12.89
N TRP A 60 -19.75 -6.84 -13.52
CA TRP A 60 -19.79 -7.01 -14.98
C TRP A 60 -19.94 -5.66 -15.69
N PHE A 61 -20.86 -4.78 -15.23
CA PHE A 61 -20.99 -3.41 -15.78
C PHE A 61 -19.73 -2.57 -15.53
N LEU A 62 -19.14 -2.61 -14.34
CA LEU A 62 -17.88 -1.94 -14.06
C LEU A 62 -16.76 -2.47 -14.95
N ARG A 63 -16.69 -3.77 -15.15
CA ARG A 63 -15.75 -4.39 -16.07
C ARG A 63 -15.93 -3.85 -17.50
N LEU A 64 -17.13 -3.82 -18.04
CA LEU A 64 -17.40 -3.27 -19.39
C LEU A 64 -16.88 -1.83 -19.51
N LYS A 65 -17.09 -1.01 -18.47
CA LYS A 65 -16.58 0.37 -18.43
C LYS A 65 -15.04 0.45 -18.46
N TYR A 66 -14.36 -0.49 -17.81
CA TYR A 66 -12.91 -0.52 -17.68
C TYR A 66 -12.23 -1.53 -18.62
N GLU A 67 -12.99 -2.40 -19.30
CA GLU A 67 -12.45 -3.49 -20.14
C GLU A 67 -11.52 -3.00 -21.25
N LYS A 68 -11.77 -1.81 -21.79
CA LYS A 68 -10.90 -1.19 -22.80
C LYS A 68 -9.55 -0.71 -22.24
N LYS A 69 -9.48 -0.46 -20.92
CA LYS A 69 -8.27 0.07 -20.23
C LYS A 69 -7.44 -1.04 -19.56
N ILE A 70 -8.10 -2.10 -19.07
CA ILE A 70 -7.42 -3.22 -18.40
C ILE A 70 -6.38 -3.93 -19.29
N PRO A 71 -6.64 -4.22 -20.58
CA PRO A 71 -5.65 -4.86 -21.45
C PRO A 71 -4.43 -4.00 -21.77
N GLU A 72 -4.50 -2.69 -21.49
CA GLU A 72 -3.40 -1.76 -21.73
C GLU A 72 -2.40 -1.71 -20.57
N VAL A 73 -2.78 -2.24 -19.39
CA VAL A 73 -1.90 -2.32 -18.21
C VAL A 73 -1.04 -3.56 -18.31
N ARG A 74 0.27 -3.37 -18.19
CA ARG A 74 1.22 -4.48 -18.09
C ARG A 74 1.16 -5.07 -16.68
N ILE A 75 0.77 -6.32 -16.60
CA ILE A 75 0.93 -7.15 -15.40
C ILE A 75 1.99 -8.21 -15.72
N PRO A 76 3.11 -8.28 -15.00
CA PRO A 76 4.09 -9.34 -15.18
C PRO A 76 3.47 -10.72 -15.09
N LYS A 77 3.98 -11.68 -15.87
CA LYS A 77 3.39 -13.03 -15.98
C LYS A 77 3.28 -13.72 -14.62
N GLU A 78 4.31 -13.62 -13.81
CA GLU A 78 4.33 -14.19 -12.46
C GLU A 78 3.18 -13.67 -11.57
N TYR A 79 2.83 -12.39 -11.65
CA TYR A 79 1.71 -11.82 -10.88
C TYR A 79 0.35 -12.15 -11.49
N GLN A 80 0.28 -12.35 -12.82
CA GLN A 80 -0.91 -12.96 -13.44
C GLN A 80 -1.12 -14.38 -12.93
N ASP A 81 -0.05 -15.17 -12.81
CA ASP A 81 -0.11 -16.54 -12.32
C ASP A 81 -0.53 -16.58 -10.85
N GLU A 82 -0.08 -15.64 -10.02
CA GLU A 82 -0.54 -15.49 -8.63
C GLU A 82 -2.04 -15.18 -8.55
N LEU A 83 -2.52 -14.24 -9.37
CA LEU A 83 -3.96 -13.95 -9.48
C LEU A 83 -4.76 -15.16 -9.97
N ARG A 84 -4.21 -15.97 -10.90
CA ARG A 84 -4.86 -17.22 -11.37
C ARG A 84 -4.96 -18.26 -10.25
N GLY A 85 -3.89 -18.45 -9.48
CA GLY A 85 -3.91 -19.35 -8.31
C GLY A 85 -4.98 -18.93 -7.29
N CYS A 86 -5.07 -17.65 -6.99
CA CYS A 86 -6.10 -17.11 -6.10
C CYS A 86 -7.52 -17.27 -6.69
N ALA A 87 -7.70 -17.04 -7.98
CA ALA A 87 -8.97 -17.24 -8.68
C ALA A 87 -9.43 -18.70 -8.61
N GLU A 88 -8.51 -19.62 -8.82
CA GLU A 88 -8.78 -21.06 -8.73
C GLU A 88 -9.25 -21.46 -7.33
N ALA A 89 -8.53 -21.04 -6.29
CA ALA A 89 -8.87 -21.35 -4.90
C ALA A 89 -10.20 -20.73 -4.46
N THR A 90 -10.40 -19.46 -4.80
CA THR A 90 -11.59 -18.71 -4.35
C THR A 90 -12.83 -18.95 -5.19
N LYS A 91 -12.66 -19.49 -6.41
CA LYS A 91 -13.71 -19.58 -7.44
C LYS A 91 -14.29 -18.20 -7.84
N ILE A 92 -13.52 -17.13 -7.63
CA ILE A 92 -13.84 -15.79 -8.14
C ILE A 92 -13.16 -15.64 -9.51
N PRO A 93 -13.88 -15.17 -10.54
CA PRO A 93 -13.30 -15.02 -11.87
C PRO A 93 -12.03 -14.14 -11.86
N TYR A 94 -10.97 -14.59 -12.53
CA TYR A 94 -9.69 -13.90 -12.64
C TYR A 94 -9.84 -12.40 -12.98
N LYS A 95 -10.72 -12.09 -13.94
CA LYS A 95 -10.96 -10.70 -14.39
C LYS A 95 -11.51 -9.80 -13.28
N TYR A 96 -12.26 -10.35 -12.32
CA TYR A 96 -12.77 -9.58 -11.18
C TYR A 96 -11.67 -9.34 -10.14
N LEU A 97 -10.81 -10.34 -9.88
CA LEU A 97 -9.66 -10.16 -9.02
C LEU A 97 -8.69 -9.12 -9.60
N LEU A 98 -8.42 -9.20 -10.90
CA LEU A 98 -7.59 -8.20 -11.58
C LEU A 98 -8.18 -6.79 -11.45
N LEU A 99 -9.47 -6.62 -11.71
CA LEU A 99 -10.13 -5.32 -11.57
C LEU A 99 -10.05 -4.76 -10.15
N ILE A 100 -10.24 -5.59 -9.14
CA ILE A 100 -10.16 -5.19 -7.72
C ILE A 100 -8.74 -4.74 -7.37
N ASN A 101 -7.72 -5.45 -7.83
CA ASN A 101 -6.32 -5.09 -7.60
C ASN A 101 -5.97 -3.75 -8.26
N LEU A 102 -6.44 -3.49 -9.48
CA LEU A 102 -6.20 -2.21 -10.16
C LEU A 102 -6.97 -1.04 -9.53
N ILE A 103 -8.22 -1.25 -9.10
CA ILE A 103 -9.01 -0.20 -8.43
C ILE A 103 -8.38 0.17 -7.09
N TYR A 104 -7.77 -0.78 -6.41
CA TYR A 104 -7.10 -0.54 -5.12
C TYR A 104 -5.90 0.42 -5.22
N GLU A 105 -5.38 0.68 -6.41
CA GLU A 105 -4.28 1.63 -6.63
C GLU A 105 -4.72 3.10 -6.51
N ILE A 106 -6.02 3.40 -6.69
CA ILE A 106 -6.55 4.78 -6.71
C ILE A 106 -6.99 5.17 -5.30
N ARG A 107 -6.13 5.87 -4.56
CA ARG A 107 -6.39 6.30 -3.18
C ARG A 107 -5.59 7.53 -2.78
N GLY A 108 -6.17 8.34 -1.92
CA GLY A 108 -5.45 9.36 -1.18
C GLY A 108 -4.60 8.72 -0.08
N CYS A 109 -3.44 9.27 0.15
CA CYS A 109 -2.54 8.79 1.19
C CYS A 109 -1.72 9.94 1.76
N SER A 110 -1.09 9.69 2.90
CA SER A 110 0.00 10.50 3.42
C SER A 110 0.99 9.58 4.14
N GLY A 111 2.26 9.88 4.01
CA GLY A 111 3.29 9.04 4.61
C GLY A 111 4.58 9.79 4.85
N PHE A 112 5.40 9.20 5.70
CA PHE A 112 6.71 9.71 6.05
C PHE A 112 7.70 8.57 6.32
N VAL A 113 8.98 8.91 6.21
CA VAL A 113 10.10 8.09 6.66
C VAL A 113 10.89 8.89 7.67
N PHE A 114 11.42 8.23 8.69
CA PHE A 114 12.30 8.83 9.68
C PHE A 114 13.47 7.90 10.00
N PHE A 115 14.70 8.44 9.92
CA PHE A 115 15.94 7.76 10.29
C PHE A 115 16.37 8.21 11.68
N ASN A 116 16.34 7.31 12.64
CA ASN A 116 16.84 7.57 13.99
C ASN A 116 18.38 7.48 14.06
N PRO A 117 19.01 8.18 15.02
CA PRO A 117 20.47 8.08 15.23
C PRO A 117 20.97 6.67 15.54
N ASP A 118 20.12 5.84 16.19
CA ASP A 118 20.41 4.43 16.50
C ASP A 118 20.40 3.50 15.27
N GLY A 119 20.19 4.05 14.07
CA GLY A 119 20.11 3.30 12.83
C GLY A 119 18.70 2.78 12.50
N SER A 120 17.74 2.93 13.40
CA SER A 120 16.38 2.47 13.10
C SER A 120 15.68 3.36 12.07
N LEU A 121 14.94 2.70 11.17
CA LEU A 121 14.15 3.31 10.12
C LEU A 121 12.67 3.07 10.39
N LEU A 122 11.90 4.15 10.55
CA LEU A 122 10.45 4.11 10.65
C LEU A 122 9.81 4.64 9.36
N LEU A 123 8.80 3.93 8.85
CA LEU A 123 7.94 4.39 7.78
C LEU A 123 6.50 4.40 8.27
N GLY A 124 5.87 5.58 8.33
CA GLY A 124 4.48 5.76 8.72
C GLY A 124 3.59 6.06 7.52
N HIS A 125 2.37 5.49 7.48
CA HIS A 125 1.45 5.65 6.36
C HIS A 125 -0.01 5.63 6.80
N ASN A 126 -0.80 6.57 6.26
CA ASN A 126 -2.26 6.56 6.26
C ASN A 126 -2.80 6.37 4.85
N THR A 127 -3.71 5.40 4.68
CA THR A 127 -4.43 5.17 3.44
C THR A 127 -5.82 5.79 3.53
N ASP A 128 -6.13 6.70 2.61
CA ASP A 128 -7.39 7.42 2.55
C ASP A 128 -8.15 7.08 1.26
N VAL A 129 -9.45 6.87 1.39
CA VAL A 129 -10.38 6.77 0.25
C VAL A 129 -11.63 7.63 0.52
N SER A 130 -12.61 7.64 -0.37
CA SER A 130 -13.87 8.30 -0.07
C SER A 130 -14.52 7.65 1.17
N LYS A 131 -15.25 8.45 1.96
CA LYS A 131 -15.97 7.98 3.17
C LYS A 131 -16.84 6.73 2.90
N MET A 132 -17.47 6.68 1.74
CA MET A 132 -18.29 5.54 1.33
C MET A 132 -17.46 4.28 1.13
N LEU A 133 -16.37 4.38 0.38
CA LEU A 133 -15.46 3.24 0.14
C LEU A 133 -14.77 2.80 1.43
N ALA A 134 -14.38 3.73 2.30
CA ALA A 134 -13.81 3.43 3.60
C ALA A 134 -14.79 2.62 4.47
N LYS A 135 -16.07 3.01 4.52
CA LYS A 135 -17.11 2.25 5.24
C LYS A 135 -17.32 0.86 4.66
N LEU A 136 -17.32 0.72 3.33
CA LEU A 136 -17.43 -0.58 2.67
C LEU A 136 -16.21 -1.46 2.99
N ALA A 137 -15.00 -0.91 2.92
CA ALA A 137 -13.78 -1.63 3.28
C ALA A 137 -13.87 -2.15 4.72
N LEU A 138 -14.20 -1.32 5.70
CA LEU A 138 -14.34 -1.73 7.12
C LEU A 138 -15.45 -2.76 7.35
N ARG A 139 -16.50 -2.75 6.53
CA ARG A 139 -17.62 -3.71 6.65
C ARG A 139 -17.28 -5.11 6.13
N TYR A 140 -16.54 -5.19 5.02
CA TYR A 140 -16.33 -6.44 4.28
C TYR A 140 -14.91 -6.96 4.33
N MET A 141 -13.94 -6.12 4.67
CA MET A 141 -12.52 -6.45 4.70
C MET A 141 -11.96 -6.23 6.11
N LYS A 142 -10.90 -6.95 6.43
CA LYS A 142 -10.08 -6.73 7.63
C LYS A 142 -8.70 -6.25 7.22
N PRO A 143 -8.02 -5.44 8.05
CA PRO A 143 -6.61 -5.16 7.80
C PRO A 143 -5.82 -6.46 7.87
N LEU A 144 -4.90 -6.61 6.91
CA LEU A 144 -4.10 -7.80 6.69
C LEU A 144 -2.63 -7.41 6.61
N VAL A 145 -1.80 -8.04 7.41
CA VAL A 145 -0.35 -8.03 7.25
C VAL A 145 0.03 -9.29 6.50
N THR A 146 0.67 -9.15 5.36
CA THR A 146 1.12 -10.29 4.54
C THR A 146 2.63 -10.35 4.53
N ASP A 147 3.16 -11.49 4.87
CA ASP A 147 4.57 -11.85 4.94
C ASP A 147 4.84 -12.93 3.88
N VAL A 148 5.62 -12.59 2.87
CA VAL A 148 5.82 -13.39 1.66
C VAL A 148 7.26 -13.84 1.53
N SER A 149 7.45 -15.12 1.22
CA SER A 149 8.74 -15.69 0.86
C SER A 149 8.55 -16.64 -0.32
N ILE A 150 9.28 -16.35 -1.40
CA ILE A 150 9.33 -17.16 -2.62
C ILE A 150 10.80 -17.42 -2.92
N PRO A 151 11.23 -18.67 -3.21
CA PRO A 151 12.62 -18.97 -3.51
C PRO A 151 13.18 -18.10 -4.65
N GLY A 152 14.37 -17.56 -4.46
CA GLY A 152 15.04 -16.66 -5.41
C GLY A 152 14.54 -15.22 -5.40
N LYS A 153 13.65 -14.85 -4.47
CA LYS A 153 13.18 -13.47 -4.22
C LYS A 153 13.55 -13.02 -2.82
N ASN A 154 13.61 -11.72 -2.60
CA ASN A 154 13.68 -11.16 -1.25
C ASN A 154 12.40 -11.49 -0.47
N ASN A 155 12.52 -11.81 0.81
CA ASN A 155 11.37 -11.89 1.69
C ASN A 155 10.85 -10.48 1.95
N PHE A 156 9.53 -10.30 1.95
CA PHE A 156 8.95 -8.99 2.19
C PHE A 156 7.64 -9.06 2.97
N VAL A 157 7.35 -7.95 3.63
CA VAL A 157 6.10 -7.74 4.36
C VAL A 157 5.38 -6.52 3.80
N HIS A 158 4.08 -6.64 3.63
CA HIS A 158 3.24 -5.52 3.23
C HIS A 158 1.91 -5.51 3.98
N VAL A 159 1.30 -4.33 4.07
CA VAL A 159 -0.05 -4.17 4.62
C VAL A 159 -1.03 -4.12 3.46
N ALA A 160 -2.02 -4.99 3.50
CA ALA A 160 -3.01 -5.15 2.43
C ALA A 160 -4.43 -5.37 2.97
N MET A 161 -5.29 -5.84 2.11
CA MET A 161 -6.60 -6.37 2.39
C MET A 161 -6.79 -7.71 1.68
N PRO A 162 -7.70 -8.59 2.16
CA PRO A 162 -7.97 -9.85 1.50
C PRO A 162 -8.28 -9.67 0.01
N LEU A 163 -7.72 -10.54 -0.84
CA LEU A 163 -7.79 -10.55 -2.31
C LEU A 163 -6.96 -9.47 -3.01
N ILE A 164 -6.27 -8.58 -2.28
CA ILE A 164 -5.28 -7.68 -2.86
C ILE A 164 -3.92 -8.38 -2.80
N LEU A 165 -3.44 -8.84 -3.95
CA LEU A 165 -2.20 -9.60 -4.09
C LEU A 165 -1.01 -8.75 -4.56
N GLY A 166 -1.29 -7.58 -5.15
CA GLY A 166 -0.28 -6.55 -5.39
C GLY A 166 0.13 -5.85 -4.10
N ALA A 167 1.32 -5.25 -4.08
CA ALA A 167 1.79 -4.45 -2.97
C ALA A 167 1.70 -2.96 -3.28
N ILE A 168 1.35 -2.15 -2.30
CA ILE A 168 1.30 -0.67 -2.41
C ILE A 168 2.17 0.00 -1.37
N ASN A 169 2.65 -0.77 -0.45
CA ASN A 169 3.54 -0.43 0.65
C ASN A 169 4.22 -1.71 1.09
N GLY A 170 5.30 -1.60 1.82
CA GLY A 170 5.97 -2.76 2.40
C GLY A 170 7.43 -2.49 2.70
N PHE A 171 8.08 -3.50 3.23
CA PHE A 171 9.53 -3.54 3.37
C PHE A 171 10.04 -4.97 3.15
N ASN A 172 11.31 -5.10 2.73
CA ASN A 172 11.93 -6.40 2.51
C ASN A 172 13.07 -6.66 3.51
N ASP A 173 13.59 -7.90 3.50
CA ASP A 173 14.70 -8.35 4.35
C ASP A 173 16.06 -7.71 3.99
N LYS A 174 16.12 -6.95 2.91
CA LYS A 174 17.31 -6.15 2.52
C LYS A 174 17.24 -4.73 3.06
N GLY A 175 16.15 -4.36 3.74
CA GLY A 175 15.95 -3.05 4.35
C GLY A 175 15.42 -1.98 3.41
N ILE A 176 14.90 -2.36 2.24
CA ILE A 176 14.16 -1.46 1.35
C ILE A 176 12.72 -1.35 1.84
N ALA A 177 12.24 -0.12 2.04
CA ALA A 177 10.87 0.17 2.43
C ALA A 177 10.21 1.09 1.40
N VAL A 178 8.95 0.83 1.09
CA VAL A 178 8.16 1.56 0.09
C VAL A 178 6.80 1.95 0.64
N SER A 179 6.36 3.17 0.33
CA SER A 179 5.01 3.67 0.57
C SER A 179 4.51 4.40 -0.66
N SER A 180 3.48 3.87 -1.33
CA SER A 180 2.95 4.39 -2.58
C SER A 180 1.68 5.21 -2.34
N HIS A 181 1.56 6.32 -3.06
CA HIS A 181 0.47 7.30 -3.01
C HIS A 181 -0.05 7.58 -4.41
N ASP A 182 -1.33 7.84 -4.56
CA ASP A 182 -1.90 8.41 -5.78
C ASP A 182 -1.46 9.89 -5.92
N ALA A 183 -1.07 10.31 -7.12
CA ALA A 183 -0.84 11.71 -7.45
C ALA A 183 -2.16 12.38 -7.85
N GLY A 184 -2.94 12.81 -6.87
CA GLY A 184 -4.28 13.32 -7.05
C GLY A 184 -4.36 14.58 -7.92
N GLY A 185 -5.39 14.66 -8.79
CA GLY A 185 -5.64 15.83 -9.64
C GLY A 185 -4.87 15.84 -10.96
N ILE A 186 -4.18 14.73 -11.29
CA ILE A 186 -3.50 14.55 -12.56
C ILE A 186 -4.36 13.70 -13.49
N TYR A 187 -4.69 14.23 -14.64
CA TYR A 187 -5.32 13.46 -15.73
C TYR A 187 -4.25 13.00 -16.69
N ALA A 188 -3.90 11.73 -16.60
CA ALA A 188 -2.99 11.11 -17.54
C ALA A 188 -3.76 10.29 -18.59
N LYS A 189 -3.30 10.35 -19.84
CA LYS A 189 -3.66 9.31 -20.80
C LYS A 189 -2.91 8.05 -20.40
N VAL A 190 -3.63 6.93 -20.38
CA VAL A 190 -3.04 5.61 -20.19
C VAL A 190 -2.04 5.38 -21.32
N VAL A 191 -0.82 5.01 -20.96
CA VAL A 191 0.20 4.56 -21.92
C VAL A 191 0.19 3.04 -21.93
N LYS A 192 0.03 2.45 -23.12
CA LYS A 192 0.05 0.99 -23.29
C LYS A 192 1.35 0.40 -22.75
N ASN A 193 1.25 -0.78 -22.17
CA ASN A 193 2.35 -1.57 -21.65
C ASN A 193 3.05 -0.98 -20.40
N ASN A 194 2.51 0.09 -19.80
CA ASN A 194 3.01 0.55 -18.51
C ASN A 194 2.54 -0.37 -17.39
N THR A 195 3.39 -0.51 -16.38
CA THR A 195 3.21 -1.47 -15.30
C THR A 195 2.24 -0.93 -14.25
N SER A 196 1.34 -1.77 -13.76
CA SER A 196 0.52 -1.48 -12.58
C SER A 196 1.39 -1.05 -11.40
N THR A 197 0.98 0.00 -10.69
CA THR A 197 1.75 0.53 -9.55
C THR A 197 1.94 -0.51 -8.46
N SER A 198 0.91 -1.31 -8.19
CA SER A 198 1.01 -2.39 -7.19
C SER A 198 1.95 -3.51 -7.61
N CYS A 199 2.07 -3.78 -8.91
CA CYS A 199 3.08 -4.69 -9.44
C CYS A 199 4.49 -4.08 -9.35
N LEU A 200 4.65 -2.79 -9.67
CA LEU A 200 5.94 -2.10 -9.57
C LEU A 200 6.47 -2.11 -8.13
N VAL A 201 5.63 -1.77 -7.15
CA VAL A 201 6.02 -1.84 -5.74
C VAL A 201 6.41 -3.27 -5.34
N LYS A 202 5.63 -4.27 -5.78
CA LYS A 202 5.95 -5.67 -5.50
C LYS A 202 7.26 -6.12 -6.13
N MET A 203 7.54 -5.70 -7.39
CA MET A 203 8.83 -5.96 -8.05
C MET A 203 10.00 -5.37 -7.26
N VAL A 204 9.86 -4.15 -6.75
CA VAL A 204 10.86 -3.50 -5.89
C VAL A 204 11.08 -4.31 -4.62
N LEU A 205 10.02 -4.70 -3.92
CA LEU A 205 10.14 -5.47 -2.68
C LEU A 205 10.78 -6.84 -2.89
N GLU A 206 10.46 -7.51 -4.00
CA GLU A 206 10.97 -8.85 -4.33
C GLU A 206 12.42 -8.86 -4.83
N ASN A 207 12.90 -7.76 -5.43
CA ASN A 207 14.17 -7.84 -6.17
C ASN A 207 15.20 -6.76 -5.80
N ALA A 208 14.79 -5.63 -5.19
CA ALA A 208 15.72 -4.54 -4.91
C ALA A 208 16.40 -4.69 -3.54
N GLU A 209 17.71 -4.43 -3.50
CA GLU A 209 18.55 -4.39 -2.30
C GLU A 209 19.14 -2.99 -2.04
N SER A 210 19.01 -2.07 -3.02
CA SER A 210 19.56 -0.71 -2.99
C SER A 210 18.59 0.29 -3.64
N LEU A 211 18.75 1.60 -3.33
CA LEU A 211 17.98 2.65 -3.99
C LEU A 211 18.28 2.75 -5.49
N ALA A 212 19.50 2.43 -5.90
CA ALA A 212 19.88 2.39 -7.32
C ALA A 212 19.09 1.31 -8.09
N GLU A 213 18.89 0.14 -7.50
CA GLU A 213 18.06 -0.92 -8.09
C GLU A 213 16.57 -0.56 -8.10
N VAL A 214 16.08 0.16 -7.09
CA VAL A 214 14.71 0.71 -7.13
C VAL A 214 14.55 1.67 -8.28
N GLN A 215 15.49 2.61 -8.46
CA GLN A 215 15.47 3.55 -9.57
C GLN A 215 15.52 2.84 -10.92
N LYS A 216 16.39 1.86 -11.09
CA LYS A 216 16.48 1.02 -12.30
C LYS A 216 15.14 0.31 -12.57
N THR A 217 14.56 -0.33 -11.56
CA THR A 217 13.27 -1.00 -11.70
C THR A 217 12.17 -0.04 -12.17
N ALA A 218 12.13 1.18 -11.63
CA ALA A 218 11.17 2.21 -12.04
C ALA A 218 11.40 2.71 -13.48
N GLN A 219 12.66 2.83 -13.90
CA GLN A 219 13.04 3.21 -15.28
C GLN A 219 12.58 2.19 -16.31
N GLU A 220 12.78 0.90 -16.00
CA GLU A 220 12.44 -0.21 -16.88
C GLU A 220 10.93 -0.52 -16.90
N ASN A 221 10.19 -0.05 -15.88
CA ASN A 221 8.79 -0.37 -15.66
C ASN A 221 7.98 0.89 -15.29
N LEU A 222 7.82 1.81 -16.25
CA LEU A 222 7.05 3.03 -16.02
C LEU A 222 5.64 2.73 -15.48
N ALA A 223 5.20 3.54 -14.52
CA ALA A 223 3.92 3.37 -13.89
C ALA A 223 2.76 3.65 -14.86
N TYR A 224 1.72 2.82 -14.80
CA TYR A 224 0.50 2.95 -15.58
C TYR A 224 -0.33 4.19 -15.17
N TYR A 225 -0.28 4.56 -13.91
CA TYR A 225 -1.07 5.63 -13.30
C TYR A 225 -0.15 6.62 -12.58
N PRO A 226 -0.49 7.94 -12.59
CA PRO A 226 0.29 8.91 -11.84
C PRO A 226 0.38 8.59 -10.36
N GLY A 227 1.59 8.44 -9.87
CA GLY A 227 1.83 8.02 -8.49
C GLY A 227 3.08 8.65 -7.88
N ILE A 228 3.16 8.53 -6.58
CA ILE A 228 4.29 8.97 -5.77
C ILE A 228 4.69 7.80 -4.89
N MET A 229 5.98 7.51 -4.79
CA MET A 229 6.49 6.49 -3.88
C MET A 229 7.58 7.09 -3.01
N ILE A 230 7.39 7.05 -1.70
CA ILE A 230 8.50 7.19 -0.77
C ILE A 230 9.24 5.86 -0.77
N VAL A 231 10.54 5.90 -1.01
CA VAL A 231 11.42 4.74 -0.94
C VAL A 231 12.55 5.03 0.01
N ALA A 232 12.86 4.10 0.91
CA ALA A 232 13.96 4.24 1.85
C ALA A 232 14.77 2.96 1.95
N SER A 233 16.07 3.11 2.17
CA SER A 233 17.00 2.02 2.45
C SER A 233 17.56 2.18 3.86
N ALA A 234 17.26 1.22 4.74
CA ALA A 234 17.80 1.19 6.10
C ALA A 234 19.33 1.01 6.09
N ARG A 235 19.84 0.21 5.12
CA ARG A 235 21.27 -0.06 4.98
C ARG A 235 22.06 1.15 4.51
N GLU A 236 21.54 1.86 3.48
CA GLU A 236 22.19 3.05 2.93
C GLU A 236 21.93 4.31 3.77
N ARG A 237 20.95 4.28 4.68
CA ARG A 237 20.45 5.44 5.46
C ARG A 237 20.08 6.61 4.55
N LYS A 238 19.42 6.29 3.44
CA LYS A 238 18.98 7.24 2.42
C LYS A 238 17.53 6.99 2.07
N ALA A 239 16.87 8.03 1.61
CA ALA A 239 15.52 7.94 1.10
C ALA A 239 15.37 8.75 -0.18
N SER A 240 14.38 8.41 -0.98
CA SER A 240 14.05 9.08 -2.23
C SER A 240 12.53 9.16 -2.39
N ILE A 241 12.08 10.14 -3.14
CA ILE A 241 10.71 10.22 -3.63
C ILE A 241 10.76 9.94 -5.13
N LEU A 242 10.13 8.85 -5.54
CA LEU A 242 9.84 8.56 -6.94
C LEU A 242 8.49 9.19 -7.28
N GLU A 243 8.50 10.16 -8.19
CA GLU A 243 7.30 10.78 -8.76
C GLU A 243 7.12 10.25 -10.18
N ALA A 244 6.03 9.52 -10.41
CA ALA A 244 5.79 8.81 -11.65
C ALA A 244 4.58 9.36 -12.39
N TYR A 245 4.77 9.65 -13.68
CA TYR A 245 3.74 9.92 -14.66
C TYR A 245 3.86 8.89 -15.79
N PRO A 246 2.82 8.50 -16.52
CA PRO A 246 2.90 7.41 -17.49
C PRO A 246 3.98 7.51 -18.57
N SER A 247 4.46 8.72 -18.89
CA SER A 247 5.53 8.96 -19.88
C SER A 247 6.78 9.59 -19.30
N ASP A 248 6.85 9.82 -17.98
CA ASP A 248 7.97 10.50 -17.33
C ASP A 248 8.06 10.09 -15.86
N PHE A 249 9.22 10.27 -15.26
CA PHE A 249 9.37 10.12 -13.81
C PHE A 249 10.51 11.00 -13.30
N ASP A 250 10.51 11.25 -12.00
CA ASP A 250 11.64 11.84 -11.29
C ASP A 250 11.97 11.00 -10.05
N PHE A 251 13.25 10.87 -9.75
CA PHE A 251 13.75 10.15 -8.59
C PHE A 251 14.57 11.10 -7.74
N VAL A 252 13.90 11.82 -6.85
CA VAL A 252 14.51 12.84 -6.00
C VAL A 252 15.12 12.17 -4.78
N SER A 253 16.45 12.16 -4.73
CA SER A 253 17.19 11.58 -3.60
C SER A 253 17.42 12.62 -2.51
N PHE A 254 17.20 12.22 -1.28
CA PHE A 254 17.42 13.01 -0.08
C PHE A 254 18.59 12.41 0.70
N THR A 255 19.66 13.20 0.82
CA THR A 255 20.84 12.86 1.60
C THR A 255 20.95 13.84 2.79
N ASN A 256 21.51 13.39 3.91
CA ASN A 256 21.70 14.22 5.10
C ASN A 256 20.41 14.79 5.72
N THR A 257 19.29 14.08 5.55
CA THR A 257 18.02 14.41 6.22
C THR A 257 17.60 13.27 7.12
N SER A 258 17.04 13.61 8.28
CA SER A 258 16.48 12.62 9.20
C SER A 258 15.12 12.10 8.74
N TYR A 259 14.44 12.85 7.88
CA TYR A 259 13.08 12.50 7.45
C TYR A 259 12.74 13.01 6.07
N ILE A 260 11.82 12.31 5.42
CA ILE A 260 11.10 12.77 4.22
C ILE A 260 9.62 12.45 4.38
N PHE A 261 8.78 13.14 3.66
CA PHE A 261 7.33 12.93 3.68
C PHE A 261 6.68 13.29 2.35
N SER A 262 5.53 12.69 2.08
CA SER A 262 4.71 13.03 0.92
C SER A 262 3.22 12.89 1.18
N ALA A 263 2.44 13.51 0.31
CA ALA A 263 1.00 13.38 0.22
C ALA A 263 0.61 13.05 -1.25
N ASN A 264 -0.39 13.71 -1.82
CA ASN A 264 -0.92 13.36 -3.15
C ASN A 264 -0.62 14.43 -4.21
N HIS A 265 0.57 15.01 -4.22
CA HIS A 265 1.01 15.93 -5.27
C HIS A 265 2.52 15.84 -5.46
N TYR A 266 2.98 16.08 -6.68
CA TYR A 266 4.40 16.13 -7.01
C TYR A 266 5.07 17.33 -6.37
N GLN A 267 6.25 17.12 -5.83
CA GLN A 267 7.06 18.11 -5.14
C GLN A 267 8.26 18.57 -5.96
N SER A 268 8.72 17.72 -6.91
CA SER A 268 9.86 18.07 -7.76
C SER A 268 9.48 19.08 -8.85
N ASP A 269 10.42 19.95 -9.19
CA ASP A 269 10.22 20.96 -10.23
C ASP A 269 9.96 20.33 -11.60
N LYS A 270 10.62 19.21 -11.87
CA LYS A 270 10.44 18.44 -13.11
C LYS A 270 9.00 17.96 -13.29
N MET A 271 8.36 17.46 -12.23
CA MET A 271 7.07 16.80 -12.31
C MET A 271 5.88 17.73 -12.06
N ARG A 272 6.09 18.89 -11.43
CA ARG A 272 5.02 19.90 -11.16
C ARG A 272 4.24 20.30 -12.40
N LYS A 273 4.88 20.29 -13.58
CA LYS A 273 4.23 20.60 -14.87
C LYS A 273 3.02 19.72 -15.21
N TYR A 274 2.92 18.53 -14.61
CA TYR A 274 1.80 17.59 -14.81
C TYR A 274 0.60 17.88 -13.90
N HIS A 275 0.75 18.71 -12.87
CA HIS A 275 -0.37 19.18 -12.06
C HIS A 275 -1.06 20.37 -12.72
N ARG A 276 -2.38 20.27 -12.96
CA ARG A 276 -3.21 21.43 -13.30
C ARG A 276 -3.55 22.23 -12.05
N GLU A 277 -3.82 21.54 -10.95
CA GLU A 277 -4.15 22.12 -9.67
C GLU A 277 -3.73 21.15 -8.55
N VAL A 278 -3.07 21.68 -7.52
CA VAL A 278 -2.75 20.91 -6.32
C VAL A 278 -3.92 21.01 -5.35
N LYS A 279 -4.51 19.88 -5.00
CA LYS A 279 -5.65 19.85 -4.08
C LYS A 279 -5.23 20.33 -2.68
N LYS A 280 -6.01 21.26 -2.12
CA LYS A 280 -5.80 21.83 -0.78
C LYS A 280 -5.55 20.75 0.28
N GLY A 281 -6.34 19.65 0.28
CA GLY A 281 -6.16 18.58 1.25
C GLY A 281 -4.82 17.85 1.18
N SER A 282 -4.13 17.88 0.03
CA SER A 282 -2.78 17.34 -0.09
C SER A 282 -1.75 18.28 0.53
N LEU A 283 -1.90 19.60 0.29
CA LEU A 283 -1.05 20.65 0.89
C LEU A 283 -1.21 20.67 2.42
N ASP A 284 -2.44 20.66 2.92
CA ASP A 284 -2.72 20.69 4.37
C ASP A 284 -2.06 19.52 5.09
N ARG A 285 -2.17 18.28 4.55
CA ARG A 285 -1.54 17.10 5.14
C ARG A 285 -0.01 17.16 5.07
N LEU A 286 0.53 17.72 3.98
CA LEU A 286 1.98 17.93 3.87
C LEU A 286 2.47 18.90 4.94
N THR A 287 1.76 20.02 5.15
CA THR A 287 2.07 21.01 6.21
C THR A 287 1.98 20.38 7.60
N CYS A 288 0.97 19.55 7.85
CA CYS A 288 0.86 18.82 9.13
C CYS A 288 2.05 17.87 9.36
N LEU A 289 2.47 17.12 8.33
CA LEU A 289 3.64 16.24 8.42
C LEU A 289 4.92 17.03 8.67
N GLN A 290 5.14 18.10 7.93
CA GLN A 290 6.30 18.98 8.12
C GLN A 290 6.37 19.51 9.55
N GLY A 291 5.28 20.09 10.06
CA GLY A 291 5.24 20.62 11.43
C GLY A 291 5.40 19.56 12.52
N SER A 292 5.03 18.31 12.22
CA SER A 292 5.16 17.21 13.20
C SER A 292 6.54 16.56 13.20
N LEU A 293 7.29 16.64 12.11
CA LEU A 293 8.61 16.01 11.95
C LEU A 293 9.76 17.01 12.13
N SER A 294 9.53 18.29 11.81
CA SER A 294 10.54 19.34 11.90
C SER A 294 11.11 19.47 13.32
N GLY A 295 12.43 19.60 13.42
CA GLY A 295 13.15 19.75 14.70
C GLY A 295 13.27 18.48 15.54
N LYS A 296 12.73 17.34 15.07
CA LYS A 296 12.92 16.07 15.78
C LYS A 296 14.26 15.45 15.43
N ASN A 297 15.02 15.10 16.47
CA ASN A 297 16.26 14.33 16.36
C ASN A 297 16.00 12.82 16.51
N ILE A 298 14.98 12.45 17.25
CA ILE A 298 14.57 11.07 17.52
C ILE A 298 13.05 10.98 17.35
N LEU A 299 12.59 9.90 16.77
CA LEU A 299 11.17 9.57 16.64
C LEU A 299 10.91 8.16 17.16
N SER A 300 10.22 8.07 18.28
CA SER A 300 9.73 6.78 18.78
C SER A 300 8.54 6.28 17.98
N VAL A 301 8.27 4.96 18.01
CA VAL A 301 7.07 4.39 17.40
C VAL A 301 5.80 5.03 17.95
N GLN A 302 5.76 5.35 19.24
CA GLN A 302 4.60 5.98 19.87
C GLN A 302 4.35 7.40 19.34
N GLU A 303 5.38 8.19 19.15
CA GLU A 303 5.26 9.53 18.53
C GLU A 303 4.87 9.41 17.05
N ALA A 304 5.43 8.44 16.33
CA ALA A 304 5.05 8.16 14.95
C ALA A 304 3.54 7.80 14.84
N ILE A 305 3.00 7.05 15.80
CA ILE A 305 1.56 6.76 15.91
C ILE A 305 0.78 8.07 16.15
N GLN A 306 1.26 8.98 17.01
CA GLN A 306 0.58 10.26 17.24
C GLN A 306 0.57 11.14 15.98
N ILE A 307 1.63 11.12 15.16
CA ILE A 307 1.63 11.80 13.86
C ILE A 307 0.53 11.24 12.96
N LEU A 308 0.39 9.92 12.86
CA LEU A 308 -0.67 9.29 12.06
C LEU A 308 -2.09 9.53 12.60
N LYS A 309 -2.22 9.86 13.89
CA LYS A 309 -3.46 10.26 14.56
C LYS A 309 -3.76 11.75 14.48
N ASP A 310 -2.89 12.56 13.91
CA ASP A 310 -3.08 14.01 13.86
C ASP A 310 -4.39 14.39 13.14
N HIS A 311 -5.25 15.07 13.87
CA HIS A 311 -6.55 15.58 13.40
C HIS A 311 -6.77 17.04 13.79
N ARG A 312 -5.68 17.82 13.91
CA ARG A 312 -5.70 19.22 14.33
C ARG A 312 -6.61 20.14 13.51
N ASN A 313 -6.80 19.83 12.22
CA ASN A 313 -7.70 20.55 11.32
C ASN A 313 -9.11 19.90 11.25
N GLY A 314 -9.48 19.03 12.22
CA GLY A 314 -10.71 18.25 12.18
C GLY A 314 -10.62 16.99 11.32
N ILE A 315 -11.65 16.15 11.39
CA ILE A 315 -11.71 14.89 10.65
C ILE A 315 -12.49 15.00 9.33
N HIS A 316 -13.23 16.07 9.13
CA HIS A 316 -14.00 16.29 7.91
C HIS A 316 -13.16 16.89 6.82
N ARG A 317 -13.50 16.60 5.55
CA ARG A 317 -12.77 17.06 4.36
C ARG A 317 -13.41 18.33 3.76
N ASP A 318 -14.05 19.16 4.58
CA ASP A 318 -14.86 20.24 4.06
C ASP A 318 -14.18 21.62 4.12
N THR A 319 -14.32 22.37 5.19
CA THR A 319 -14.00 23.80 5.14
C THR A 319 -12.79 24.20 5.96
N THR A 320 -12.40 23.40 6.94
CA THR A 320 -11.37 23.76 7.94
C THR A 320 -9.97 23.30 7.58
N GLY A 321 -9.82 22.54 6.48
CA GLY A 321 -8.58 21.91 6.07
C GLY A 321 -8.57 20.41 6.32
N TYR A 322 -7.49 19.77 5.86
CA TYR A 322 -7.36 18.32 5.96
C TYR A 322 -6.32 17.95 6.99
N SER A 323 -6.65 17.01 7.85
CA SER A 323 -5.71 16.39 8.78
C SER A 323 -5.12 15.10 8.21
N ILE A 324 -4.03 14.65 8.80
CA ILE A 324 -3.39 13.37 8.49
C ILE A 324 -4.38 12.23 8.74
N ALA A 325 -5.06 12.23 9.91
CA ALA A 325 -6.20 11.35 10.17
C ALA A 325 -7.51 12.06 9.80
N ASN A 326 -8.19 11.63 8.75
CA ASN A 326 -9.44 12.21 8.25
C ASN A 326 -10.50 11.13 8.01
N ILE A 327 -11.73 11.55 7.75
CA ILE A 327 -12.89 10.65 7.62
C ILE A 327 -12.74 9.57 6.53
N GLY A 328 -11.77 9.68 5.64
CA GLY A 328 -11.42 8.67 4.65
C GLY A 328 -10.32 7.72 5.09
N THR A 329 -9.65 7.97 6.22
CA THR A 329 -8.52 7.15 6.67
C THR A 329 -9.03 5.82 7.23
N PHE A 330 -8.91 4.77 6.42
CA PHE A 330 -9.41 3.43 6.75
C PHE A 330 -8.31 2.42 7.09
N GLN A 331 -7.05 2.78 6.83
CA GLN A 331 -5.88 1.95 7.16
C GLN A 331 -4.76 2.88 7.64
N SER A 332 -4.07 2.50 8.69
CA SER A 332 -2.98 3.27 9.29
C SER A 332 -1.96 2.32 9.90
N PHE A 333 -0.68 2.50 9.57
CA PHE A 333 0.38 1.61 10.04
C PHE A 333 1.74 2.30 10.09
N ILE A 334 2.65 1.68 10.84
CA ILE A 334 4.07 2.00 10.88
C ILE A 334 4.86 0.72 10.64
N PHE A 335 5.83 0.80 9.76
CA PHE A 335 6.90 -0.19 9.62
C PHE A 335 8.12 0.27 10.43
N ASP A 336 8.55 -0.52 11.40
CA ASP A 336 9.89 -0.47 11.99
C ASP A 336 10.74 -1.45 11.18
N VAL A 337 11.31 -0.93 10.11
CA VAL A 337 11.99 -1.71 9.06
C VAL A 337 13.18 -2.46 9.62
N THR A 338 13.99 -1.77 10.41
CA THR A 338 15.23 -2.31 10.99
C THR A 338 14.97 -3.44 11.98
N ARG A 339 13.81 -3.42 12.66
CA ARG A 339 13.43 -4.46 13.63
C ARG A 339 12.38 -5.43 13.12
N SER A 340 12.05 -5.37 11.82
CA SER A 340 11.04 -6.23 11.17
C SER A 340 9.70 -6.27 11.93
N LYS A 341 9.18 -5.07 12.27
CA LYS A 341 7.91 -4.94 13.00
C LYS A 341 6.90 -4.10 12.24
N VAL A 342 5.66 -4.50 12.31
CA VAL A 342 4.51 -3.75 11.80
C VAL A 342 3.64 -3.34 12.98
N TYR A 343 3.32 -2.05 13.08
CA TYR A 343 2.31 -1.52 14.00
C TYR A 343 1.13 -1.05 13.16
N ILE A 344 -0.01 -1.72 13.28
CA ILE A 344 -1.18 -1.45 12.45
C ILE A 344 -2.43 -1.22 13.30
N SER A 345 -3.24 -0.22 12.95
CA SER A 345 -4.46 0.10 13.65
C SER A 345 -5.58 -0.91 13.36
N ASN A 346 -6.24 -1.42 14.41
CA ASN A 346 -7.38 -2.34 14.36
C ASN A 346 -8.74 -1.64 14.49
N GLY A 347 -8.83 -0.34 14.25
CA GLY A 347 -10.05 0.44 14.38
C GLY A 347 -11.18 -0.06 13.48
N LYS A 348 -12.41 0.00 14.01
CA LYS A 348 -13.64 -0.36 13.28
C LYS A 348 -14.51 0.84 12.92
N LYS A 349 -14.07 2.04 13.31
CA LYS A 349 -14.73 3.33 13.02
C LYS A 349 -13.74 4.24 12.30
N LEU A 350 -14.27 5.17 11.51
CA LEU A 350 -13.46 6.17 10.79
C LEU A 350 -13.32 7.45 11.62
N PRO A 351 -12.16 8.08 11.61
CA PRO A 351 -10.86 7.61 11.09
C PRO A 351 -10.30 6.45 11.91
N VAL A 352 -9.82 5.40 11.23
CA VAL A 352 -9.34 4.18 11.88
C VAL A 352 -8.25 4.43 12.93
N PRO A 353 -7.23 5.28 12.71
CA PRO A 353 -6.17 5.48 13.70
C PRO A 353 -6.66 6.13 15.00
N LEU A 354 -7.76 6.91 14.97
CA LEU A 354 -8.31 7.55 16.17
C LEU A 354 -9.11 6.58 17.04
N HIS A 355 -9.74 5.59 16.43
CA HIS A 355 -10.69 4.69 17.11
C HIS A 355 -10.14 3.28 17.31
N GLY A 356 -8.89 3.02 16.91
CA GLY A 356 -8.24 1.73 17.05
C GLY A 356 -6.96 1.79 17.85
N ASN A 357 -6.60 0.64 18.43
CA ASN A 357 -5.29 0.42 19.00
C ASN A 357 -4.32 -0.03 17.90
N PHE A 358 -3.07 0.39 18.00
CA PHE A 358 -2.03 -0.14 17.12
C PHE A 358 -1.51 -1.47 17.67
N VAL A 359 -1.71 -2.50 16.87
CA VAL A 359 -1.27 -3.87 17.17
C VAL A 359 0.11 -4.07 16.58
N LYS A 360 1.04 -4.59 17.40
CA LYS A 360 2.39 -4.94 16.98
C LYS A 360 2.40 -6.36 16.43
N ILE A 361 2.97 -6.54 15.24
CA ILE A 361 3.22 -7.83 14.60
C ILE A 361 4.73 -7.91 14.31
N SER A 362 5.38 -8.99 14.73
CA SER A 362 6.75 -9.33 14.32
C SER A 362 6.66 -10.15 13.03
N ALA A 363 7.40 -9.74 12.00
CA ALA A 363 7.34 -10.29 10.65
C ALA A 363 8.77 -10.48 10.09
N LEU A 364 8.95 -11.36 9.08
CA LEU A 364 10.23 -11.82 8.50
C LEU A 364 11.04 -12.76 9.37
#